data_08f726882ad5aec3a2be04cb23fc407c
#
_entry.id   08f726882ad5aec3a2be04cb23fc407c
#
_cell.length_a   1.000
_cell.length_b   1.000
_cell.length_c   1.000
_cell.angle_alpha   90.00
_cell.angle_beta   90.00
_cell.angle_gamma   90.00
#
_symmetry.space_group_name_H-M   'P 1'
#
loop_
_entity.id
_entity.type
_entity.pdbx_description
1 polymer ?
#
loop_
_entity_poly.entity_id
_entity_poly.type
_entity_poly.pdbx_seq_one_letter_code
_entity_poly.pdbx_strand_id
1 'polypeptide(L)'
;MLNLSWAKQEDVRWFGLESVDLSDLHLTGVYIIWHAGQASRVVTIGSGDIAARLLTRRTDKTISAYKAQGELLVTWAEVAAHQLDAVESYLVERWNPLIEERFPDVAPIEVNSPWEWMWPM
;
A
#
# COMPACT_ATOMS: atom_id res chain seq x y z
N MET A 1 9.23 17.52 0.74
CA MET A 1 8.41 16.30 0.82
C MET A 1 7.34 16.31 -0.26
N LEU A 2 7.22 15.24 -0.99
CA LEU A 2 6.15 15.07 -1.98
C LEU A 2 4.87 14.68 -1.25
N ASN A 3 3.78 15.40 -1.49
CA ASN A 3 2.51 15.14 -0.81
C ASN A 3 1.60 14.28 -1.68
N LEU A 4 1.23 13.10 -1.17
CA LEU A 4 0.37 12.17 -1.86
C LEU A 4 -1.04 12.19 -1.26
N SER A 5 -2.04 11.93 -2.12
CA SER A 5 -3.43 11.79 -1.70
C SER A 5 -3.74 10.30 -1.53
N TRP A 6 -3.67 9.82 -0.31
CA TRP A 6 -3.91 8.41 0.00
C TRP A 6 -5.40 8.10 0.03
N ALA A 7 -5.79 7.04 -0.65
CA ALA A 7 -7.19 6.66 -0.78
C ALA A 7 -7.78 6.13 0.52
N LYS A 8 -8.98 6.60 0.85
CA LYS A 8 -9.78 6.11 1.99
C LYS A 8 -11.22 5.94 1.54
N GLN A 9 -11.91 4.96 2.12
CA GLN A 9 -13.33 4.78 1.84
C GLN A 9 -14.15 5.90 2.49
N GLU A 10 -13.84 6.21 3.75
CA GLU A 10 -14.45 7.29 4.53
C GLU A 10 -13.41 7.83 5.50
N ASP A 11 -13.74 8.89 6.22
CA ASP A 11 -12.80 9.56 7.13
C ASP A 11 -12.05 8.63 8.07
N VAL A 12 -12.73 7.60 8.57
CA VAL A 12 -12.15 6.68 9.56
C VAL A 12 -12.08 5.24 9.07
N ARG A 13 -12.34 5.00 7.80
CA ARG A 13 -12.44 3.65 7.27
C ARG A 13 -11.56 3.48 6.04
N TRP A 14 -10.76 2.42 6.03
CA TRP A 14 -9.91 2.06 4.91
C TRP A 14 -10.59 1.05 4.01
N PHE A 15 -10.14 0.94 2.77
CA PHE A 15 -10.63 -0.09 1.86
C PHE A 15 -10.12 -1.47 2.28
N GLY A 16 -10.98 -2.48 2.18
CA GLY A 16 -10.57 -3.87 2.31
C GLY A 16 -10.00 -4.37 0.99
N LEU A 17 -8.88 -5.09 1.04
CA LEU A 17 -8.24 -5.59 -0.18
C LEU A 17 -9.19 -6.46 -1.00
N GLU A 18 -9.96 -7.34 -0.35
CA GLU A 18 -10.83 -8.27 -1.05
C GLU A 18 -12.13 -7.65 -1.54
N SER A 19 -12.58 -6.60 -0.89
CA SER A 19 -13.90 -6.02 -1.15
C SER A 19 -13.88 -4.75 -1.98
N VAL A 20 -12.74 -4.08 -2.11
CA VAL A 20 -12.69 -2.82 -2.83
C VAL A 20 -13.05 -3.02 -4.31
N ASP A 21 -13.89 -2.12 -4.82
CA ASP A 21 -14.27 -2.13 -6.24
C ASP A 21 -13.16 -1.47 -7.06
N LEU A 22 -12.53 -2.26 -7.90
CA LEU A 22 -11.41 -1.81 -8.73
C LEU A 22 -11.84 -1.41 -10.15
N SER A 23 -13.12 -1.56 -10.49
CA SER A 23 -13.60 -1.41 -11.87
C SER A 23 -13.41 0.00 -12.44
N ASP A 24 -13.51 1.02 -11.59
CA ASP A 24 -13.35 2.41 -12.01
C ASP A 24 -12.00 3.01 -11.62
N LEU A 25 -11.08 2.18 -11.18
CA LEU A 25 -9.77 2.64 -10.72
C LEU A 25 -8.77 2.60 -11.87
N HIS A 26 -8.43 3.78 -12.39
CA HIS A 26 -7.57 3.92 -13.56
C HIS A 26 -6.41 4.86 -13.28
N LEU A 27 -5.48 4.42 -12.42
CA LEU A 27 -4.31 5.24 -12.13
C LEU A 27 -3.08 4.38 -11.91
N THR A 28 -1.94 5.02 -12.07
CA THR A 28 -0.62 4.46 -11.77
C THR A 28 -0.10 5.13 -10.51
N GLY A 29 0.46 4.35 -9.61
CA GLY A 29 0.95 4.89 -8.36
C GLY A 29 1.57 3.84 -7.46
N VAL A 30 1.50 4.08 -6.16
CA VAL A 30 2.01 3.16 -5.13
C VAL A 30 0.85 2.68 -4.27
N TYR A 31 0.99 1.49 -3.69
CA TYR A 31 0.00 0.95 -2.78
C TYR A 31 0.67 0.33 -1.55
N ILE A 32 -0.09 0.31 -0.46
CA ILE A 32 0.33 -0.31 0.79
C ILE A 32 -0.80 -1.25 1.24
N ILE A 33 -0.44 -2.51 1.54
CA ILE A 33 -1.36 -3.49 2.10
C ILE A 33 -0.89 -3.80 3.52
N TRP A 34 -1.81 -3.75 4.49
CA TRP A 34 -1.49 -4.12 5.87
C TRP A 34 -2.61 -4.97 6.45
N HIS A 35 -2.36 -5.63 7.58
CA HIS A 35 -3.40 -6.34 8.29
C HIS A 35 -3.84 -5.54 9.51
N ALA A 36 -5.13 -5.58 9.80
CA ALA A 36 -5.70 -4.98 11.01
C ALA A 36 -5.37 -5.85 12.22
N GLY A 37 -5.79 -5.42 13.38
CA GLY A 37 -5.59 -6.18 14.61
C GLY A 37 -4.65 -5.47 15.57
N GLN A 38 -4.36 -6.11 16.70
CA GLN A 38 -3.59 -5.49 17.76
C GLN A 38 -2.16 -5.16 17.37
N ALA A 39 -1.54 -5.99 16.57
CA ALA A 39 -0.16 -5.80 16.16
C ALA A 39 -0.09 -5.60 14.65
N SER A 40 -0.82 -4.58 14.16
CA SER A 40 -0.88 -4.28 12.73
C SER A 40 0.52 -4.09 12.14
N ARG A 41 0.74 -4.69 10.98
CA ARG A 41 2.00 -4.56 10.24
C ARG A 41 1.70 -4.36 8.76
N VAL A 42 2.56 -3.62 8.09
CA VAL A 42 2.53 -3.54 6.64
C VAL A 42 2.92 -4.90 6.09
N VAL A 43 2.07 -5.47 5.24
CA VAL A 43 2.31 -6.77 4.61
C VAL A 43 3.16 -6.62 3.38
N THR A 44 2.78 -5.73 2.47
CA THR A 44 3.56 -5.48 1.26
C THR A 44 3.33 -4.07 0.73
N ILE A 45 4.28 -3.59 -0.05
CA ILE A 45 4.24 -2.28 -0.72
C ILE A 45 4.63 -2.53 -2.18
N GLY A 46 3.95 -1.86 -3.10
CA GLY A 46 4.27 -1.99 -4.51
C GLY A 46 3.86 -0.79 -5.32
N SER A 47 4.09 -0.87 -6.62
CA SER A 47 3.81 0.23 -7.54
C SER A 47 3.38 -0.30 -8.89
N GLY A 48 2.81 0.57 -9.72
CA GLY A 48 2.38 0.27 -11.07
C GLY A 48 0.93 0.65 -11.29
N ASP A 49 0.26 -0.06 -12.20
CA ASP A 49 -1.17 0.07 -12.42
C ASP A 49 -1.90 -0.49 -11.19
N ILE A 50 -2.53 0.40 -10.43
CA ILE A 50 -3.05 0.03 -9.12
C ILE A 50 -4.12 -1.06 -9.22
N ALA A 51 -5.10 -0.91 -10.11
CA ALA A 51 -6.17 -1.90 -10.23
C ALA A 51 -5.61 -3.29 -10.57
N ALA A 52 -4.70 -3.36 -11.53
CA ALA A 52 -4.10 -4.63 -11.94
C ALA A 52 -3.27 -5.24 -10.81
N ARG A 53 -2.51 -4.43 -10.12
CA ARG A 53 -1.68 -4.91 -9.01
C ARG A 53 -2.50 -5.43 -7.84
N LEU A 54 -3.54 -4.71 -7.44
CA LEU A 54 -4.40 -5.13 -6.34
C LEU A 54 -5.18 -6.39 -6.69
N LEU A 55 -5.63 -6.51 -7.94
CA LEU A 55 -6.32 -7.71 -8.39
C LEU A 55 -5.42 -8.95 -8.27
N THR A 56 -4.15 -8.81 -8.65
CA THR A 56 -3.17 -9.88 -8.49
C THR A 56 -2.94 -10.23 -7.02
N ARG A 57 -2.87 -9.22 -6.17
CA ARG A 57 -2.62 -9.43 -4.74
C ARG A 57 -3.78 -10.13 -4.03
N ARG A 58 -5.01 -9.97 -4.50
CA ARG A 58 -6.17 -10.66 -3.93
C ARG A 58 -6.02 -12.18 -3.92
N THR A 59 -5.36 -12.72 -4.94
CA THR A 59 -5.20 -14.18 -5.09
C THR A 59 -3.82 -14.68 -4.69
N ASP A 60 -2.97 -13.79 -4.19
CA ASP A 60 -1.62 -14.15 -3.74
C ASP A 60 -1.72 -14.86 -2.39
N LYS A 61 -1.37 -16.14 -2.36
CA LYS A 61 -1.49 -16.96 -1.13
C LYS A 61 -0.59 -16.51 -0.01
N THR A 62 0.58 -15.97 -0.35
CA THR A 62 1.53 -15.46 0.65
C THR A 62 0.93 -14.27 1.40
N ILE A 63 0.27 -13.39 0.66
CA ILE A 63 -0.40 -12.23 1.25
C ILE A 63 -1.65 -12.66 2.01
N SER A 64 -2.47 -13.52 1.41
CA SER A 64 -3.71 -14.01 2.02
C SER A 64 -3.48 -14.71 3.35
N ALA A 65 -2.32 -15.31 3.55
CA ALA A 65 -1.99 -15.98 4.80
C ALA A 65 -2.06 -15.01 6.00
N TYR A 66 -1.82 -13.73 5.77
CA TYR A 66 -1.85 -12.73 6.84
C TYR A 66 -3.26 -12.35 7.28
N LYS A 67 -4.31 -12.86 6.61
CA LYS A 67 -5.69 -12.68 7.09
C LYS A 67 -5.90 -13.32 8.47
N ALA A 68 -5.08 -14.28 8.82
CA ALA A 68 -5.12 -14.88 10.15
C ALA A 68 -4.77 -13.87 11.26
N GLN A 69 -4.05 -12.81 10.91
CA GLN A 69 -3.68 -11.76 11.85
C GLN A 69 -4.75 -10.66 11.94
N GLY A 70 -5.56 -10.51 10.91
CA GLY A 70 -6.60 -9.50 10.83
C GLY A 70 -6.97 -9.23 9.39
N GLU A 71 -8.04 -8.46 9.21
CA GLU A 71 -8.51 -8.08 7.87
C GLU A 71 -7.40 -7.40 7.08
N LEU A 72 -7.27 -7.75 5.80
CA LEU A 72 -6.31 -7.09 4.92
C LEU A 72 -6.91 -5.79 4.40
N LEU A 73 -6.21 -4.70 4.68
CA LEU A 73 -6.60 -3.35 4.29
C LEU A 73 -5.61 -2.82 3.26
N VAL A 74 -6.06 -1.86 2.47
CA VAL A 74 -5.22 -1.29 1.40
C VAL A 74 -5.47 0.20 1.25
N THR A 75 -4.41 0.91 0.89
CA THR A 75 -4.50 2.28 0.40
C THR A 75 -3.57 2.43 -0.80
N TRP A 76 -3.81 3.45 -1.60
CA TRP A 76 -2.97 3.76 -2.75
C TRP A 76 -2.94 5.26 -2.97
N ALA A 77 -1.97 5.71 -3.76
CA ALA A 77 -1.87 7.11 -4.15
C ALA A 77 -1.29 7.20 -5.55
N GLU A 78 -1.78 8.15 -6.33
CA GLU A 78 -1.24 8.40 -7.66
C GLU A 78 0.17 8.97 -7.54
N VAL A 79 1.09 8.45 -8.37
CA VAL A 79 2.48 8.92 -8.41
C VAL A 79 2.90 8.94 -9.88
N ALA A 80 3.59 10.00 -10.28
CA ALA A 80 4.11 10.10 -11.64
C ALA A 80 5.05 8.95 -11.95
N ALA A 81 4.99 8.43 -13.18
CA ALA A 81 5.73 7.23 -13.55
C ALA A 81 7.22 7.33 -13.26
N HIS A 82 7.82 8.49 -13.48
CA HIS A 82 9.27 8.68 -13.26
C HIS A 82 9.65 8.74 -11.78
N GLN A 83 8.70 8.80 -10.87
CA GLN A 83 8.93 8.84 -9.42
C GLN A 83 8.56 7.56 -8.70
N LEU A 84 7.96 6.58 -9.40
CA LEU A 84 7.44 5.36 -8.76
C LEU A 84 8.50 4.63 -7.93
N ASP A 85 9.65 4.35 -8.53
CA ASP A 85 10.68 3.58 -7.84
C ASP A 85 11.22 4.33 -6.62
N ALA A 86 11.39 5.64 -6.72
CA ALA A 86 11.92 6.44 -5.63
C ALA A 86 10.92 6.53 -4.46
N VAL A 87 9.63 6.66 -4.77
CA VAL A 87 8.59 6.68 -3.74
C VAL A 87 8.45 5.29 -3.10
N GLU A 88 8.45 4.24 -3.90
CA GLU A 88 8.39 2.89 -3.36
C GLU A 88 9.59 2.60 -2.46
N SER A 89 10.79 3.00 -2.87
CA SER A 89 12.01 2.85 -2.07
C SER A 89 11.86 3.49 -0.70
N TYR A 90 11.34 4.72 -0.66
CA TYR A 90 11.11 5.40 0.61
C TYR A 90 10.12 4.64 1.50
N LEU A 91 9.02 4.20 0.92
CA LEU A 91 7.96 3.51 1.68
C LEU A 91 8.45 2.17 2.25
N VAL A 92 9.17 1.39 1.45
CA VAL A 92 9.72 0.11 1.89
C VAL A 92 10.71 0.33 3.03
N GLU A 93 11.58 1.31 2.92
CA GLU A 93 12.53 1.63 3.96
C GLU A 93 11.85 2.12 5.24
N ARG A 94 10.81 2.94 5.08
CA ARG A 94 10.08 3.53 6.22
C ARG A 94 9.25 2.51 6.97
N TRP A 95 8.59 1.59 6.26
CA TRP A 95 7.59 0.70 6.86
C TRP A 95 8.03 -0.74 7.00
N ASN A 96 9.12 -1.14 6.37
CA ASN A 96 9.69 -2.48 6.48
C ASN A 96 8.64 -3.59 6.33
N PRO A 97 8.06 -3.78 5.13
CA PRO A 97 6.96 -4.72 4.94
C PRO A 97 7.37 -6.16 5.23
N LEU A 98 6.40 -6.96 5.65
CA LEU A 98 6.63 -8.38 5.97
C LEU A 98 7.02 -9.19 4.74
N ILE A 99 6.48 -8.82 3.56
CA ILE A 99 6.82 -9.42 2.28
C ILE A 99 7.51 -8.36 1.45
N GLU A 100 8.79 -8.54 1.19
CA GLU A 100 9.59 -7.59 0.43
C GLU A 100 9.90 -8.19 -0.93
N GLU A 101 9.00 -7.98 -1.88
CA GLU A 101 9.16 -8.53 -3.22
C GLU A 101 10.15 -7.74 -4.07
N ARG A 102 10.28 -6.45 -3.76
CA ARG A 102 11.09 -5.54 -4.53
C ARG A 102 11.57 -4.40 -3.65
N PHE A 103 12.86 -4.10 -3.75
CA PHE A 103 13.45 -2.93 -3.11
C PHE A 103 14.19 -2.14 -4.18
N PRO A 104 13.55 -1.13 -4.78
CA PRO A 104 14.20 -0.37 -5.83
C PRO A 104 15.51 0.28 -5.37
N ASP A 105 16.58 0.07 -6.14
CA ASP A 105 17.90 0.62 -5.81
C ASP A 105 18.05 2.02 -6.40
N VAL A 106 17.30 2.95 -5.85
CA VAL A 106 17.29 4.35 -6.25
C VAL A 106 17.19 5.24 -5.02
N ALA A 107 17.62 6.47 -5.13
CA ALA A 107 17.49 7.44 -4.04
C ALA A 107 16.02 7.65 -3.70
N PRO A 108 15.63 7.52 -2.43
CA PRO A 108 14.22 7.64 -2.07
C PRO A 108 13.71 9.08 -2.16
N ILE A 109 12.42 9.21 -2.45
CA ILE A 109 11.70 10.48 -2.36
C ILE A 109 10.78 10.39 -1.16
N GLU A 110 11.00 11.25 -0.18
CA GLU A 110 10.15 11.29 1.01
C GLU A 110 8.74 11.72 0.66
N VAL A 111 7.74 11.02 1.22
CA VAL A 111 6.33 11.34 1.05
C VAL A 111 5.63 11.33 2.39
N ASN A 112 4.45 11.95 2.45
CA ASN A 112 3.60 11.91 3.64
C ASN A 112 3.07 10.49 3.88
N SER A 113 2.86 10.17 5.15
CA SER A 113 2.28 8.88 5.54
C SER A 113 0.77 8.88 5.29
N PRO A 114 0.16 7.74 4.92
CA PRO A 114 -1.30 7.64 4.92
C PRO A 114 -1.89 7.78 6.32
N TRP A 115 -1.11 7.49 7.35
CA TRP A 115 -1.48 7.64 8.75
C TRP A 115 -0.82 8.90 9.29
N GLU A 116 -1.60 9.82 9.85
CA GLU A 116 -1.11 11.17 10.11
C GLU A 116 0.01 11.25 11.14
N TRP A 117 -0.12 10.53 12.25
CA TRP A 117 0.80 10.71 13.36
C TRP A 117 1.08 9.44 14.17
N MET A 118 0.44 8.34 13.86
CA MET A 118 0.71 7.08 14.54
C MET A 118 0.45 5.91 13.58
N TRP A 119 1.04 4.78 13.92
CA TRP A 119 0.83 3.53 13.23
C TRP A 119 -0.67 3.15 13.26
N PRO A 120 -1.22 2.57 12.22
CA PRO A 120 -2.65 2.23 12.16
C PRO A 120 -2.95 1.02 13.04
N MET A 121 -3.16 1.30 14.28
CA MET A 121 -3.51 0.22 15.21
C MET A 121 -5.01 0.07 15.37
#